data_649571419cf1e3d85f63ab3b21fb4695
#
_entry.id   649571419cf1e3d85f63ab3b21fb4695
#
_cell.length_a   1.000
_cell.length_b   1.000
_cell.length_c   1.000
_cell.angle_alpha   90.00
_cell.angle_beta   90.00
_cell.angle_gamma   90.00
#
_symmetry.space_group_name_H-M   'P 1'
#
loop_
_entity.id
_entity.type
_entity.pdbx_description
1 polymer ?
#
loop_
_entity_poly.entity_id
_entity_poly.type
_entity_poly.pdbx_seq_one_letter_code
_entity_poly.pdbx_strand_id
1 'polypeptide(L)'
;PVIATVAAGEDGGFFNINADTAAGAVAAALHAHKAIFLTDVDGLYKDFSDKDSLISNLTLDEVNEMLYGGEVDKGMIPKLRAAVDALTGGVFRAHIINGTTPHSLLLELLTDAGVGTVIHSTETAYEFDTHPHPLSTFAARLTENLDEVEKLQTV
;
A
#
# COMPACT_ATOMS: atom_id res chain seq x y z
N PRO A 1 -9.42 -4.51 -13.83
CA PRO A 1 -8.54 -4.37 -14.99
C PRO A 1 -7.08 -4.62 -14.60
N VAL A 2 -6.30 -5.15 -15.55
CA VAL A 2 -4.85 -5.33 -15.43
C VAL A 2 -4.21 -4.37 -16.42
N ILE A 3 -3.24 -3.55 -15.94
CA ILE A 3 -2.58 -2.52 -16.74
C ILE A 3 -1.12 -2.91 -16.92
N ALA A 4 -0.68 -3.06 -18.18
CA ALA A 4 0.72 -3.27 -18.50
C ALA A 4 1.50 -1.96 -18.37
N THR A 5 2.77 -2.06 -17.97
CA THR A 5 3.67 -0.90 -17.86
C THR A 5 4.42 -0.58 -19.16
N VAL A 6 3.91 -1.04 -20.28
CA VAL A 6 4.36 -0.70 -21.62
C VAL A 6 3.33 0.21 -22.27
N ALA A 7 3.74 1.42 -22.65
CA ALA A 7 2.85 2.42 -23.25
C ALA A 7 3.31 2.79 -24.65
N ALA A 8 2.35 3.10 -25.52
CA ALA A 8 2.63 3.66 -26.83
C ALA A 8 2.84 5.18 -26.69
N GLY A 9 3.88 5.70 -27.31
CA GLY A 9 4.11 7.14 -27.45
C GLY A 9 3.36 7.72 -28.65
N GLU A 10 3.23 9.04 -28.68
CA GLU A 10 2.62 9.77 -29.79
C GLU A 10 3.36 9.59 -31.11
N ASP A 11 4.65 9.29 -31.04
CA ASP A 11 5.53 8.98 -32.19
C ASP A 11 5.36 7.54 -32.72
N GLY A 12 4.51 6.73 -32.12
CA GLY A 12 4.30 5.31 -32.40
C GLY A 12 5.35 4.38 -31.80
N GLY A 13 6.30 4.90 -31.00
CA GLY A 13 7.24 4.11 -30.24
C GLY A 13 6.61 3.47 -29.01
N PHE A 14 7.29 2.46 -28.44
CA PHE A 14 6.88 1.84 -27.18
C PHE A 14 7.85 2.23 -26.05
N PHE A 15 7.29 2.53 -24.89
CA PHE A 15 8.04 2.90 -23.70
C PHE A 15 7.80 1.88 -22.60
N ASN A 16 8.88 1.43 -21.97
CA ASN A 16 8.81 0.67 -20.74
C ASN A 16 8.80 1.66 -19.56
N ILE A 17 7.71 1.65 -18.81
CA ILE A 17 7.49 2.57 -17.68
C ILE A 17 7.76 1.81 -16.38
N ASN A 18 8.40 2.45 -15.42
CA ASN A 18 8.54 1.88 -14.08
C ASN A 18 7.15 1.60 -13.48
N ALA A 19 6.95 0.38 -12.97
CA ALA A 19 5.65 -0.08 -12.49
C ALA A 19 5.14 0.73 -11.29
N ASP A 20 6.03 1.12 -10.37
CA ASP A 20 5.66 1.92 -9.21
C ASP A 20 5.17 3.31 -9.66
N THR A 21 5.89 3.94 -10.57
CA THR A 21 5.51 5.24 -11.17
C THR A 21 4.16 5.14 -11.88
N ALA A 22 3.96 4.10 -12.68
CA ALA A 22 2.68 3.90 -13.37
C ALA A 22 1.53 3.69 -12.38
N ALA A 23 1.75 2.88 -11.33
CA ALA A 23 0.75 2.61 -10.29
C ALA A 23 0.36 3.89 -9.53
N GLY A 24 1.34 4.71 -9.13
CA GLY A 24 1.10 5.99 -8.48
C GLY A 24 0.29 6.94 -9.35
N ALA A 25 0.67 7.10 -10.61
CA ALA A 25 -0.03 7.97 -11.55
C ALA A 25 -1.47 7.51 -11.83
N VAL A 26 -1.70 6.21 -12.01
CA VAL A 26 -3.04 5.63 -12.20
C VAL A 26 -3.89 5.80 -10.95
N ALA A 27 -3.33 5.55 -9.77
CA ALA A 27 -4.04 5.72 -8.51
C ALA A 27 -4.48 7.19 -8.31
N ALA A 28 -3.61 8.15 -8.59
CA ALA A 28 -3.93 9.57 -8.54
C ALA A 28 -5.02 9.95 -9.55
N ALA A 29 -4.88 9.53 -10.82
CA ALA A 29 -5.86 9.83 -11.86
C ALA A 29 -7.27 9.26 -11.60
N LEU A 30 -7.34 8.14 -10.89
CA LEU A 30 -8.60 7.49 -10.50
C LEU A 30 -9.14 8.00 -9.16
N HIS A 31 -8.45 8.91 -8.47
CA HIS A 31 -8.74 9.31 -7.09
C HIS A 31 -8.95 8.08 -6.20
N ALA A 32 -8.04 7.11 -6.33
CA ALA A 32 -8.14 5.86 -5.61
C ALA A 32 -8.09 6.09 -4.10
N HIS A 33 -8.88 5.33 -3.36
CA HIS A 33 -8.85 5.42 -1.90
C HIS A 33 -7.52 4.93 -1.31
N LYS A 34 -6.92 3.91 -1.93
CA LYS A 34 -5.64 3.34 -1.52
C LYS A 34 -4.80 3.00 -2.73
N ALA A 35 -3.49 3.25 -2.66
CA ALA A 35 -2.48 2.69 -3.53
C ALA A 35 -1.70 1.62 -2.76
N ILE A 36 -1.54 0.42 -3.31
CA ILE A 36 -0.86 -0.69 -2.63
C ILE A 36 0.30 -1.16 -3.49
N PHE A 37 1.51 -1.03 -2.95
CA PHE A 37 2.75 -1.44 -3.59
C PHE A 37 3.20 -2.77 -3.00
N LEU A 38 3.20 -3.81 -3.82
CA LEU A 38 3.73 -5.12 -3.47
C LEU A 38 5.22 -5.17 -3.74
N THR A 39 6.00 -5.56 -2.76
CA THR A 39 7.46 -5.68 -2.84
C THR A 39 7.93 -7.03 -2.27
N ASP A 40 9.21 -7.27 -2.23
CA ASP A 40 9.87 -8.44 -1.65
C ASP A 40 10.36 -8.23 -0.21
N VAL A 41 10.06 -7.08 0.38
CA VAL A 41 10.33 -6.73 1.78
C VAL A 41 9.05 -6.33 2.50
N ASP A 42 9.00 -6.47 3.83
CA ASP A 42 7.76 -6.26 4.59
C ASP A 42 7.29 -4.80 4.61
N GLY A 43 8.21 -3.85 4.43
CA GLY A 43 7.94 -2.41 4.41
C GLY A 43 9.22 -1.62 4.61
N LEU A 44 9.12 -0.42 5.18
CA LEU A 44 10.25 0.40 5.57
C LEU A 44 10.75 0.03 6.96
N TYR A 45 12.06 -0.01 7.11
CA TYR A 45 12.74 -0.24 8.38
C TYR A 45 13.55 1.01 8.76
N LYS A 46 13.62 1.31 10.07
CA LYS A 46 14.57 2.31 10.59
C LYS A 46 16.01 1.83 10.41
N ASP A 47 16.23 0.54 10.64
CA ASP A 47 17.47 -0.16 10.37
C ASP A 47 17.14 -1.48 9.67
N PHE A 48 17.57 -1.62 8.42
CA PHE A 48 17.26 -2.80 7.60
C PHE A 48 17.83 -4.12 8.18
N SER A 49 18.86 -4.03 9.02
CA SER A 49 19.42 -5.18 9.72
C SER A 49 18.58 -5.63 10.92
N ASP A 50 17.73 -4.76 11.44
CA ASP A 50 16.83 -5.02 12.55
C ASP A 50 15.40 -5.18 12.06
N LYS A 51 14.89 -6.40 12.07
CA LYS A 51 13.52 -6.71 11.63
C LYS A 51 12.44 -6.18 12.57
N ASP A 52 12.77 -5.90 13.80
CA ASP A 52 11.83 -5.32 14.77
C ASP A 52 11.71 -3.79 14.60
N SER A 53 12.54 -3.19 13.72
CA SER A 53 12.51 -1.76 13.42
C SER A 53 11.55 -1.38 12.28
N LEU A 54 10.64 -2.26 11.87
CA LEU A 54 9.63 -1.98 10.85
C LEU A 54 8.78 -0.76 11.23
N ILE A 55 8.65 0.18 10.32
CA ILE A 55 7.86 1.39 10.51
C ILE A 55 6.45 1.12 9.97
N SER A 56 5.47 0.98 10.86
CA SER A 56 4.09 0.67 10.46
C SER A 56 3.34 1.86 9.87
N ASN A 57 3.63 3.08 10.32
CA ASN A 57 2.96 4.30 9.88
C ASN A 57 3.96 5.42 9.64
N LEU A 58 3.77 6.16 8.56
CA LEU A 58 4.51 7.36 8.21
C LEU A 58 3.56 8.43 7.66
N THR A 59 3.87 9.67 7.95
CA THR A 59 3.27 10.82 7.28
C THR A 59 3.99 11.11 5.97
N LEU A 60 3.33 11.82 5.07
CA LEU A 60 3.93 12.30 3.82
C LEU A 60 5.19 13.15 4.07
N ASP A 61 5.17 13.96 5.14
CA ASP A 61 6.30 14.83 5.50
C ASP A 61 7.50 14.01 5.97
N GLU A 62 7.29 13.00 6.82
CA GLU A 62 8.35 12.09 7.27
C GLU A 62 8.99 11.34 6.10
N VAL A 63 8.18 10.86 5.15
CA VAL A 63 8.70 10.20 3.94
C VAL A 63 9.54 11.16 3.10
N ASN A 64 9.11 12.41 2.95
CA ASN A 64 9.89 13.43 2.25
C ASN A 64 11.22 13.69 2.96
N GLU A 65 11.22 13.84 4.29
CA GLU A 65 12.46 14.02 5.08
C GLU A 65 13.42 12.83 4.88
N MET A 66 12.93 11.59 4.94
CA MET A 66 13.74 10.39 4.69
C MET A 66 14.34 10.38 3.27
N LEU A 67 13.55 10.75 2.26
CA LEU A 67 14.03 10.81 0.87
C LEU A 67 15.11 11.88 0.66
N TYR A 68 15.00 13.05 1.33
CA TYR A 68 15.98 14.13 1.28
C TYR A 68 17.22 13.82 2.14
N GLY A 69 17.06 13.14 3.27
CA GLY A 69 18.14 12.73 4.16
C GLY A 69 19.03 11.64 3.59
N GLY A 70 18.57 10.91 2.58
CA GLY A 70 19.34 9.82 1.95
C GLY A 70 19.46 8.57 2.80
N GLU A 71 18.58 8.41 3.79
CA GLU A 71 18.56 7.28 4.73
C GLU A 71 17.80 6.06 4.18
N VAL A 72 17.26 6.17 2.95
CA VAL A 72 16.43 5.15 2.33
C VAL A 72 17.25 4.26 1.41
N ASP A 73 17.00 2.94 1.48
CA ASP A 73 17.58 1.99 0.53
C ASP A 73 17.21 2.35 -0.93
N LYS A 74 18.18 2.20 -1.83
CA LYS A 74 18.03 2.58 -3.24
C LYS A 74 16.87 1.88 -3.94
N GLY A 75 16.56 0.63 -3.56
CA GLY A 75 15.44 -0.13 -4.12
C GLY A 75 14.08 0.37 -3.67
N MET A 76 14.01 1.02 -2.50
CA MET A 76 12.78 1.56 -1.93
C MET A 76 12.46 2.97 -2.45
N ILE A 77 13.46 3.75 -2.88
CA ILE A 77 13.28 5.13 -3.35
C ILE A 77 12.20 5.27 -4.44
N PRO A 78 12.15 4.44 -5.51
CA PRO A 78 11.11 4.55 -6.53
C PRO A 78 9.70 4.34 -5.96
N LYS A 79 9.52 3.40 -5.03
CA LYS A 79 8.23 3.10 -4.40
C LYS A 79 7.76 4.24 -3.51
N LEU A 80 8.66 4.80 -2.70
CA LEU A 80 8.34 5.96 -1.88
C LEU A 80 7.98 7.18 -2.70
N ARG A 81 8.70 7.45 -3.79
CA ARG A 81 8.36 8.53 -4.72
C ARG A 81 6.99 8.34 -5.35
N ALA A 82 6.69 7.12 -5.81
CA ALA A 82 5.38 6.80 -6.37
C ALA A 82 4.26 6.93 -5.32
N ALA A 83 4.53 6.57 -4.07
CA ALA A 83 3.59 6.78 -2.96
C ALA A 83 3.37 8.28 -2.69
N VAL A 84 4.44 9.09 -2.65
CA VAL A 84 4.37 10.54 -2.52
C VAL A 84 3.56 11.16 -3.66
N ASP A 85 3.84 10.78 -4.91
CA ASP A 85 3.12 11.28 -6.09
C ASP A 85 1.63 10.91 -6.03
N ALA A 86 1.30 9.68 -5.63
CA ALA A 86 -0.07 9.24 -5.45
C ALA A 86 -0.81 10.06 -4.38
N LEU A 87 -0.22 10.22 -3.21
CA LEU A 87 -0.80 10.99 -2.09
C LEU A 87 -0.96 12.46 -2.46
N THR A 88 0.04 13.07 -3.09
CA THR A 88 -0.03 14.46 -3.58
C THR A 88 -1.12 14.61 -4.66
N GLY A 89 -1.35 13.57 -5.45
CA GLY A 89 -2.43 13.50 -6.44
C GLY A 89 -3.82 13.18 -5.85
N GLY A 90 -3.98 13.13 -4.53
CA GLY A 90 -5.26 12.98 -3.85
C GLY A 90 -5.64 11.55 -3.46
N VAL A 91 -4.71 10.59 -3.59
CA VAL A 91 -4.89 9.25 -2.99
C VAL A 91 -4.83 9.39 -1.48
N PHE A 92 -5.71 8.69 -0.80
CA PHE A 92 -5.88 8.86 0.65
C PHE A 92 -4.78 8.18 1.46
N ARG A 93 -4.39 6.96 1.10
CA ARG A 93 -3.31 6.19 1.75
C ARG A 93 -2.50 5.43 0.71
N ALA A 94 -1.20 5.30 0.94
CA ALA A 94 -0.32 4.41 0.20
C ALA A 94 0.21 3.33 1.15
N HIS A 95 0.19 2.07 0.71
CA HIS A 95 0.64 0.93 1.49
C HIS A 95 1.81 0.27 0.77
N ILE A 96 2.86 -0.09 1.51
CA ILE A 96 4.00 -0.87 1.02
C ILE A 96 4.02 -2.15 1.82
N ILE A 97 3.83 -3.29 1.15
CA ILE A 97 3.69 -4.60 1.80
C ILE A 97 4.48 -5.67 1.08
N ASN A 98 4.82 -6.74 1.78
CA ASN A 98 5.51 -7.89 1.20
C ASN A 98 4.53 -8.76 0.40
N GLY A 99 4.66 -8.73 -0.94
CA GLY A 99 3.85 -9.55 -1.85
C GLY A 99 4.23 -11.03 -1.85
N THR A 100 5.36 -11.43 -1.25
CA THR A 100 5.78 -12.83 -1.15
C THR A 100 5.18 -13.52 0.08
N THR A 101 4.67 -12.74 1.05
CA THR A 101 3.99 -13.27 2.23
C THR A 101 2.57 -13.72 1.84
N PRO A 102 2.20 -14.97 2.11
CA PRO A 102 0.85 -15.46 1.84
C PRO A 102 -0.22 -14.56 2.49
N HIS A 103 -1.21 -14.18 1.70
CA HIS A 103 -2.36 -13.37 2.15
C HIS A 103 -2.02 -11.97 2.68
N SER A 104 -0.81 -11.44 2.45
CA SER A 104 -0.37 -10.12 2.95
C SER A 104 -1.36 -9.01 2.62
N LEU A 105 -1.93 -9.01 1.41
CA LEU A 105 -2.94 -8.03 1.00
C LEU A 105 -4.20 -8.09 1.86
N LEU A 106 -4.67 -9.28 2.20
CA LEU A 106 -5.85 -9.46 3.05
C LEU A 106 -5.53 -9.05 4.50
N LEU A 107 -4.37 -9.44 5.00
CA LEU A 107 -3.92 -9.07 6.34
C LEU A 107 -3.79 -7.54 6.47
N GLU A 108 -3.20 -6.87 5.47
CA GLU A 108 -3.07 -5.41 5.47
C GLU A 108 -4.43 -4.69 5.44
N LEU A 109 -5.36 -5.18 4.64
CA LEU A 109 -6.64 -4.50 4.41
C LEU A 109 -7.73 -4.83 5.45
N LEU A 110 -7.66 -5.99 6.08
CA LEU A 110 -8.72 -6.53 6.91
C LEU A 110 -8.36 -6.65 8.40
N THR A 111 -7.11 -6.37 8.79
CA THR A 111 -6.70 -6.38 10.20
C THR A 111 -6.28 -4.97 10.65
N ASP A 112 -6.47 -4.68 11.92
CA ASP A 112 -6.11 -3.39 12.50
C ASP A 112 -4.59 -3.19 12.62
N ALA A 113 -3.83 -4.26 12.78
CA ALA A 113 -2.38 -4.21 12.94
C ALA A 113 -1.64 -3.96 11.62
N GLY A 114 -2.23 -4.39 10.49
CA GLY A 114 -1.53 -4.41 9.20
C GLY A 114 -0.31 -5.33 9.19
N VAL A 115 0.41 -5.38 8.09
CA VAL A 115 1.64 -6.19 7.95
C VAL A 115 2.77 -5.44 7.26
N GLY A 116 2.55 -4.19 6.89
CA GLY A 116 3.49 -3.38 6.13
C GLY A 116 3.68 -1.98 6.67
N THR A 117 4.00 -1.06 5.77
CA THR A 117 4.11 0.38 6.05
C THR A 117 2.97 1.13 5.36
N VAL A 118 2.24 1.91 6.12
CA VAL A 118 1.20 2.83 5.61
C VAL A 118 1.74 4.25 5.59
N ILE A 119 1.52 4.94 4.49
CA ILE A 119 1.84 6.37 4.34
C ILE A 119 0.54 7.13 4.13
N HIS A 120 0.36 8.24 4.83
CA HIS A 120 -0.84 9.07 4.75
C HIS A 120 -0.50 10.57 4.78
N SER A 121 -1.39 11.41 4.27
CA SER A 121 -1.21 12.85 4.40
C SER A 121 -1.54 13.30 5.82
N THR A 122 -0.84 14.33 6.28
CA THR A 122 -0.98 14.85 7.67
C THR A 122 -2.39 15.39 7.93
N GLU A 123 -3.08 15.89 6.90
CA GLU A 123 -4.40 16.50 7.03
C GLU A 123 -5.55 15.49 7.17
N THR A 124 -5.35 14.25 6.76
CA THR A 124 -6.42 13.24 6.68
C THR A 124 -6.40 12.21 7.80
N ALA A 125 -5.44 12.27 8.70
CA ALA A 125 -5.30 11.30 9.79
C ALA A 125 -6.48 11.29 10.78
N TYR A 126 -7.25 12.38 10.84
CA TYR A 126 -8.27 12.58 11.88
C TYR A 126 -9.70 12.25 11.49
N GLU A 127 -10.06 12.23 10.20
CA GLU A 127 -11.49 12.09 9.82
C GLU A 127 -11.97 10.65 9.58
N PHE A 128 -11.07 9.68 9.46
CA PHE A 128 -11.45 8.32 9.03
C PHE A 128 -11.58 7.27 10.14
N ASP A 129 -11.12 7.57 11.35
CA ASP A 129 -11.16 6.60 12.46
C ASP A 129 -12.54 6.51 13.14
N THR A 130 -13.51 7.33 12.72
CA THR A 130 -14.85 7.37 13.34
C THR A 130 -15.93 6.59 12.59
N HIS A 131 -15.64 6.07 11.41
CA HIS A 131 -16.60 5.24 10.67
C HIS A 131 -16.04 3.84 10.47
N PRO A 132 -16.76 2.79 10.87
CA PRO A 132 -16.33 1.41 10.61
C PRO A 132 -16.16 1.25 9.09
N HIS A 133 -14.95 0.91 8.66
CA HIS A 133 -14.63 0.72 7.25
C HIS A 133 -15.61 -0.33 6.68
N PRO A 134 -16.23 -0.12 5.51
CA PRO A 134 -17.12 -1.12 4.90
C PRO A 134 -16.53 -2.52 4.81
N LEU A 135 -15.19 -2.61 4.72
CA LEU A 135 -14.45 -3.88 4.72
C LEU A 135 -14.35 -4.53 6.10
N SER A 136 -14.39 -3.81 7.22
CA SER A 136 -14.43 -4.41 8.55
C SER A 136 -15.74 -5.16 8.78
N THR A 137 -16.84 -4.62 8.28
CA THR A 137 -18.15 -5.29 8.27
C THR A 137 -18.16 -6.51 7.35
N PHE A 138 -17.45 -6.44 6.22
CA PHE A 138 -17.30 -7.56 5.29
C PHE A 138 -16.39 -8.66 5.87
N ALA A 139 -15.28 -8.30 6.53
CA ALA A 139 -14.40 -9.23 7.21
C ALA A 139 -15.12 -9.96 8.35
N ALA A 140 -15.91 -9.26 9.17
CA ALA A 140 -16.73 -9.87 10.21
C ALA A 140 -17.73 -10.89 9.61
N ARG A 141 -18.40 -10.56 8.51
CA ARG A 141 -19.30 -11.47 7.81
C ARG A 141 -18.61 -12.68 7.17
N LEU A 142 -17.37 -12.49 6.65
CA LEU A 142 -16.57 -13.60 6.14
C LEU A 142 -16.19 -14.57 7.27
N THR A 143 -15.80 -14.05 8.43
CA THR A 143 -15.47 -14.88 9.60
C THR A 143 -16.68 -15.68 10.09
N GLU A 144 -17.85 -15.05 10.19
CA GLU A 144 -19.09 -15.72 10.55
C GLU A 144 -19.46 -16.82 9.55
N ASN A 145 -19.29 -16.59 8.24
CA ASN A 145 -19.56 -17.59 7.20
C ASN A 145 -18.55 -18.74 7.20
N LEU A 146 -17.27 -18.48 7.54
CA LEU A 146 -16.26 -19.53 7.66
C LEU A 146 -16.54 -20.45 8.83
N ASP A 147 -16.99 -19.92 9.97
CA ASP A 147 -17.41 -20.70 11.14
C ASP A 147 -18.65 -21.57 10.83
N GLU A 148 -19.55 -21.12 9.97
CA GLU A 148 -20.69 -21.93 9.50
C GLU A 148 -20.25 -23.04 8.55
N VAL A 149 -19.30 -22.78 7.66
CA VAL A 149 -18.78 -23.80 6.71
C VAL A 149 -18.00 -24.89 7.47
N GLU A 150 -17.21 -24.53 8.48
CA GLU A 150 -16.51 -25.53 9.32
C GLU A 150 -17.49 -26.44 10.09
N LYS A 151 -18.62 -25.90 10.57
CA LYS A 151 -19.66 -26.67 11.23
C LYS A 151 -20.36 -27.67 10.29
N LEU A 152 -20.44 -27.37 9.01
CA LEU A 152 -21.03 -28.24 7.99
C LEU A 152 -20.11 -29.40 7.54
N GLN A 153 -18.79 -29.24 7.75
CA GLN A 153 -17.79 -30.29 7.42
C GLN A 153 -17.60 -31.32 8.55
N THR A 154 -18.24 -31.13 9.70
CA THR A 154 -18.07 -31.99 10.90
C THR A 154 -19.28 -32.90 11.13
N VAL A 155 -20.11 -33.14 10.11
CA VAL A 155 -21.25 -34.09 10.16
C VAL A 155 -20.99 -35.29 9.30
#